data_d9f2045542041051bbf6bd8c35143016
#
_entry.id   d9f2045542041051bbf6bd8c35143016
#
_cell.length_a   1.000
_cell.length_b   1.000
_cell.length_c   1.000
_cell.angle_alpha   90.00
_cell.angle_beta   90.00
_cell.angle_gamma   90.00
#
_symmetry.space_group_name_H-M   'P 1'
#
loop_
_entity.id
_entity.type
_entity.pdbx_description
1 polymer ?
#
loop_
_entity_poly.entity_id
_entity_poly.type
_entity_poly.pdbx_seq_one_letter_code
_entity_poly.pdbx_strand_id
1 'polypeptide(L)'
;MSINLNRVQNLIEKLAFISSVPNELTRLAFTEEDEKAHNMIIELCKEYDLSIRRDSIGYLFIRKAGKEDFLPAVAFGSHIDTVVNAGKFDGPLGSVAGLEILLQLCEQNIQTRYPLELIIFTCEESSRFNFATLGSKVMCGI
;
A
#
# COMPACT_ATOMS: atom_id res chain seq x y z
N MET A 1 10.87 17.65 7.65
CA MET A 1 10.29 16.76 6.60
C MET A 1 9.05 17.46 6.05
N SER A 2 9.00 17.67 4.74
CA SER A 2 7.81 18.24 4.08
C SER A 2 7.17 17.16 3.22
N ILE A 3 5.87 16.97 3.34
CA ILE A 3 5.11 16.02 2.52
C ILE A 3 4.88 16.59 1.14
N ASN A 4 5.08 15.80 0.10
CA ASN A 4 4.78 16.18 -1.27
C ASN A 4 3.31 15.89 -1.59
N LEU A 5 2.44 16.85 -1.29
CA LEU A 5 1.00 16.72 -1.50
C LEU A 5 0.62 16.48 -2.97
N ASN A 6 1.39 17.03 -3.92
CA ASN A 6 1.15 16.80 -5.35
C ASN A 6 1.40 15.33 -5.71
N ARG A 7 2.45 14.70 -5.16
CA ARG A 7 2.71 13.28 -5.36
C ARG A 7 1.60 12.42 -4.75
N VAL A 8 1.18 12.73 -3.52
CA VAL A 8 0.06 12.04 -2.86
C VAL A 8 -1.19 12.10 -3.73
N GLN A 9 -1.58 13.30 -4.16
CA GLN A 9 -2.75 13.49 -5.01
C GLN A 9 -2.61 12.70 -6.33
N ASN A 10 -1.48 12.83 -7.02
CA ASN A 10 -1.25 12.15 -8.30
C ASN A 10 -1.30 10.63 -8.16
N LEU A 11 -0.78 10.06 -7.08
CA LEU A 11 -0.82 8.62 -6.83
C LEU A 11 -2.25 8.14 -6.57
N ILE A 12 -3.02 8.87 -5.76
CA ILE A 12 -4.44 8.56 -5.52
C ILE A 12 -5.23 8.61 -6.83
N GLU A 13 -5.03 9.63 -7.68
CA GLU A 13 -5.69 9.74 -8.98
C GLU A 13 -5.30 8.56 -9.91
N LYS A 14 -4.01 8.22 -10.00
CA LYS A 14 -3.55 7.08 -10.79
C LYS A 14 -4.17 5.78 -10.31
N LEU A 15 -4.22 5.55 -8.99
CA LEU A 15 -4.87 4.37 -8.42
C LEU A 15 -6.37 4.35 -8.75
N ALA A 16 -7.04 5.51 -8.72
CA ALA A 16 -8.46 5.61 -9.04
C ALA A 16 -8.78 5.27 -10.51
N PHE A 17 -7.83 5.50 -11.43
CA PHE A 17 -8.00 5.10 -12.84
C PHE A 17 -7.84 3.59 -13.09
N ILE A 18 -7.25 2.84 -12.16
CA ILE A 18 -7.13 1.39 -12.28
C ILE A 18 -8.42 0.75 -11.77
N SER A 19 -9.33 0.49 -12.68
CA SER A 19 -10.68 0.00 -12.40
C SER A 19 -11.15 -0.98 -13.46
N SER A 20 -11.96 -1.95 -13.06
CA SER A 20 -12.62 -2.90 -13.96
C SER A 20 -13.83 -2.32 -14.68
N VAL A 21 -14.33 -1.15 -14.23
CA VAL A 21 -15.52 -0.49 -14.78
C VAL A 21 -15.15 0.91 -15.27
N PRO A 22 -15.46 1.29 -16.53
CA PRO A 22 -15.22 2.64 -17.02
C PRO A 22 -16.00 3.69 -16.21
N ASN A 23 -15.32 4.80 -15.88
CA ASN A 23 -15.87 5.94 -15.13
C ASN A 23 -16.35 5.66 -13.69
N GLU A 24 -16.04 4.48 -13.15
CA GLU A 24 -16.31 4.10 -11.77
C GLU A 24 -15.04 3.52 -11.17
N LEU A 25 -14.88 3.59 -9.86
CA LEU A 25 -13.78 2.91 -9.18
C LEU A 25 -14.26 1.57 -8.63
N THR A 26 -13.86 0.50 -9.30
CA THR A 26 -14.11 -0.88 -8.87
C THR A 26 -12.83 -1.69 -9.05
N ARG A 27 -12.16 -2.00 -7.97
CA ARG A 27 -10.91 -2.78 -7.93
C ARG A 27 -11.00 -3.82 -6.81
N LEU A 28 -11.69 -4.91 -7.12
CA LEU A 28 -11.88 -5.98 -6.15
C LEU A 28 -10.56 -6.73 -5.90
N ALA A 29 -10.38 -7.17 -4.67
CA ALA A 29 -9.19 -7.92 -4.28
C ALA A 29 -8.93 -9.14 -5.19
N PHE A 30 -7.66 -9.41 -5.48
CA PHE A 30 -7.19 -10.52 -6.33
C PHE A 30 -7.71 -10.47 -7.78
N THR A 31 -8.05 -9.32 -8.31
CA THR A 31 -8.34 -9.11 -9.73
C THR A 31 -7.10 -8.63 -10.47
N GLU A 32 -7.18 -8.59 -11.80
CA GLU A 32 -6.10 -8.01 -12.62
C GLU A 32 -5.87 -6.53 -12.30
N GLU A 33 -6.92 -5.79 -11.99
CA GLU A 33 -6.84 -4.38 -11.60
C GLU A 33 -6.14 -4.22 -10.26
N ASP A 34 -6.43 -5.09 -9.30
CA ASP A 34 -5.74 -5.10 -8.01
C ASP A 34 -4.24 -5.39 -8.19
N GLU A 35 -3.90 -6.37 -9.02
CA GLU A 35 -2.51 -6.68 -9.37
C GLU A 35 -1.82 -5.52 -10.10
N LYS A 36 -2.51 -4.84 -11.03
CA LYS A 36 -1.97 -3.63 -11.70
C LYS A 36 -1.69 -2.51 -10.71
N ALA A 37 -2.56 -2.32 -9.72
CA ALA A 37 -2.37 -1.31 -8.68
C ALA A 37 -1.17 -1.62 -7.79
N HIS A 38 -1.01 -2.86 -7.36
CA HIS A 38 0.16 -3.32 -6.62
C HIS A 38 1.45 -3.12 -7.43
N ASN A 39 1.45 -3.53 -8.70
CA ASN A 39 2.62 -3.40 -9.57
C ASN A 39 3.00 -1.92 -9.81
N MET A 40 2.04 -1.01 -9.92
CA MET A 40 2.33 0.42 -10.02
C MET A 40 3.09 0.93 -8.79
N ILE A 41 2.70 0.51 -7.60
CA ILE A 41 3.40 0.88 -6.36
C ILE A 41 4.79 0.25 -6.30
N ILE A 42 4.93 -1.02 -6.67
CA ILE A 42 6.21 -1.73 -6.71
C ILE A 42 7.19 -1.03 -7.65
N GLU A 43 6.76 -0.67 -8.86
CA GLU A 43 7.62 0.02 -9.84
C GLU A 43 8.09 1.37 -9.31
N LEU A 44 7.22 2.15 -8.68
CA LEU A 44 7.63 3.41 -8.04
C LEU A 44 8.69 3.18 -6.96
N CYS A 45 8.52 2.15 -6.14
CA CYS A 45 9.45 1.88 -5.03
C CYS A 45 10.85 1.46 -5.49
N LYS A 46 11.00 0.90 -6.71
CA LYS A 46 12.30 0.49 -7.26
C LYS A 46 13.28 1.66 -7.48
N GLU A 47 12.78 2.87 -7.56
CA GLU A 47 13.59 4.09 -7.70
C GLU A 47 14.23 4.52 -6.37
N TYR A 48 13.90 3.87 -5.26
CA TYR A 48 14.28 4.23 -3.90
C TYR A 48 15.00 3.09 -3.18
N ASP A 49 15.77 3.42 -2.16
CA ASP A 49 16.41 2.44 -1.26
C ASP A 49 15.36 1.83 -0.31
N LEU A 50 14.49 0.99 -0.88
CA LEU A 50 13.43 0.27 -0.19
C LEU A 50 13.48 -1.21 -0.54
N SER A 51 13.31 -2.06 0.44
CA SER A 51 13.11 -3.48 0.20
C SER A 51 11.62 -3.79 0.07
N ILE A 52 11.29 -4.64 -0.90
CA ILE A 52 9.92 -5.00 -1.22
C ILE A 52 9.76 -6.50 -1.07
N ARG A 53 8.73 -6.91 -0.36
CA ARG A 53 8.39 -8.31 -0.16
C ARG A 53 6.89 -8.50 -0.36
N ARG A 54 6.50 -9.58 -0.97
CA ARG A 54 5.10 -10.02 -1.03
C ARG A 54 5.00 -11.41 -0.40
N ASP A 55 3.99 -11.62 0.42
CA ASP A 55 3.76 -12.94 1.01
C ASP A 55 2.78 -13.80 0.18
N SER A 56 2.52 -15.01 0.66
CA SER A 56 1.70 -16.00 -0.06
C SER A 56 0.22 -15.62 -0.14
N ILE A 57 -0.27 -14.73 0.70
CA ILE A 57 -1.66 -14.24 0.61
C ILE A 57 -1.76 -12.95 -0.21
N GLY A 58 -0.63 -12.36 -0.59
CA GLY A 58 -0.59 -11.19 -1.45
C GLY A 58 -0.30 -9.86 -0.75
N TYR A 59 -0.04 -9.84 0.56
CA TYR A 59 0.41 -8.61 1.24
C TYR A 59 1.65 -8.05 0.58
N LEU A 60 1.66 -6.75 0.40
CA LEU A 60 2.84 -6.03 -0.04
C LEU A 60 3.47 -5.32 1.16
N PHE A 61 4.71 -5.68 1.46
CA PHE A 61 5.53 -5.06 2.49
C PHE A 61 6.59 -4.20 1.82
N ILE A 62 6.64 -2.94 2.18
CA ILE A 62 7.63 -1.98 1.70
C ILE A 62 8.39 -1.46 2.91
N ARG A 63 9.67 -1.81 2.99
CA ARG A 63 10.50 -1.57 4.18
C ARG A 63 11.65 -0.63 3.87
N LYS A 64 11.83 0.36 4.73
CA LYS A 64 13.03 1.17 4.84
C LYS A 64 13.86 0.71 6.02
N ALA A 65 15.13 0.36 5.77
CA ALA A 65 16.05 -0.04 6.83
C ALA A 65 16.27 1.06 7.87
N GLY A 66 16.39 0.66 9.12
CA GLY A 66 16.77 1.51 10.23
C GLY A 66 18.27 1.47 10.50
N LYS A 67 18.76 2.30 11.44
CA LYS A 67 20.14 2.22 11.95
C LYS A 67 20.38 0.89 12.67
N GLU A 68 19.38 0.40 13.38
CA GLU A 68 19.37 -0.88 14.10
C GLU A 68 18.37 -1.81 13.38
N ASP A 69 18.75 -2.29 12.18
CA ASP A 69 17.83 -3.02 11.29
C ASP A 69 17.41 -4.40 11.80
N PHE A 70 18.11 -4.91 12.83
CA PHE A 70 17.75 -6.13 13.55
C PHE A 70 16.57 -5.95 14.52
N LEU A 71 16.19 -4.72 14.83
CA LEU A 71 15.03 -4.43 15.68
C LEU A 71 13.72 -4.69 14.93
N PRO A 72 12.63 -4.97 15.66
CA PRO A 72 11.30 -5.03 15.06
C PRO A 72 10.96 -3.74 14.31
N ALA A 73 10.34 -3.87 13.14
CA ALA A 73 9.90 -2.71 12.38
C ALA A 73 8.74 -1.97 13.08
N VAL A 74 8.72 -0.66 12.96
CA VAL A 74 7.51 0.13 13.21
C VAL A 74 6.65 0.00 11.95
N ALA A 75 5.56 -0.77 12.07
CA ALA A 75 4.66 -1.05 10.96
C ALA A 75 3.45 -0.12 10.96
N PHE A 76 3.01 0.24 9.78
CA PHE A 76 1.79 1.00 9.51
C PHE A 76 1.25 0.58 8.16
N GLY A 77 -0.05 0.77 7.91
CA GLY A 77 -0.59 0.29 6.64
C GLY A 77 -2.07 0.60 6.45
N SER A 78 -2.51 0.28 5.25
CA SER A 78 -3.90 0.31 4.80
C SER A 78 -4.04 -0.65 3.62
N HIS A 79 -5.12 -0.57 2.85
CA HIS A 79 -5.40 -1.41 1.69
C HIS A 79 -5.52 -0.57 0.40
N ILE A 80 -5.60 -1.24 -0.74
CA ILE A 80 -5.86 -0.60 -2.03
C ILE A 80 -6.98 -1.28 -2.82
N ASP A 81 -7.45 -2.45 -2.40
CA ASP A 81 -8.69 -3.03 -2.93
C ASP A 81 -9.90 -2.17 -2.54
N THR A 82 -10.98 -2.25 -3.31
CA THR A 82 -12.14 -1.40 -3.14
C THR A 82 -13.44 -2.20 -3.22
N VAL A 83 -14.52 -1.61 -2.70
CA VAL A 83 -15.88 -2.03 -3.04
C VAL A 83 -16.24 -1.69 -4.49
N VAL A 84 -17.41 -2.12 -4.95
CA VAL A 84 -17.98 -1.69 -6.23
C VAL A 84 -18.38 -0.22 -6.15
N ASN A 85 -18.02 0.57 -7.17
CA ASN A 85 -18.29 2.01 -7.26
C ASN A 85 -17.82 2.80 -6.02
N ALA A 86 -16.58 2.58 -5.64
CA ALA A 86 -15.98 3.10 -4.43
C ALA A 86 -15.58 4.58 -4.52
N GLY A 87 -15.37 5.18 -3.35
CA GLY A 87 -14.64 6.42 -3.21
C GLY A 87 -13.13 6.20 -3.33
N LYS A 88 -12.41 7.14 -3.95
CA LYS A 88 -10.96 7.02 -4.22
C LYS A 88 -10.04 7.13 -3.00
N PHE A 89 -10.58 7.47 -1.84
CA PHE A 89 -9.80 7.72 -0.64
C PHE A 89 -9.82 6.57 0.35
N ASP A 90 -10.87 5.77 0.35
CA ASP A 90 -11.02 4.65 1.27
C ASP A 90 -10.00 3.56 0.95
N GLY A 91 -9.10 3.33 1.89
CA GLY A 91 -7.92 2.48 1.73
C GLY A 91 -6.73 3.19 1.06
N PRO A 92 -6.82 3.62 -0.22
CA PRO A 92 -5.69 4.22 -0.94
C PRO A 92 -5.07 5.43 -0.26
N LEU A 93 -5.85 6.27 0.43
CA LEU A 93 -5.28 7.43 1.13
C LEU A 93 -4.27 6.99 2.20
N GLY A 94 -4.61 6.00 3.01
CA GLY A 94 -3.72 5.49 4.06
C GLY A 94 -2.46 4.84 3.48
N SER A 95 -2.61 4.03 2.43
CA SER A 95 -1.51 3.37 1.73
C SER A 95 -0.56 4.37 1.07
N VAL A 96 -1.10 5.37 0.35
CA VAL A 96 -0.30 6.40 -0.32
C VAL A 96 0.36 7.35 0.68
N ALA A 97 -0.33 7.73 1.77
CA ALA A 97 0.27 8.55 2.80
C ALA A 97 1.44 7.84 3.50
N GLY A 98 1.29 6.56 3.80
CA GLY A 98 2.36 5.74 4.34
C GLY A 98 3.55 5.61 3.37
N LEU A 99 3.26 5.39 2.09
CA LEU A 99 4.29 5.35 1.06
C LEU A 99 5.04 6.69 0.96
N GLU A 100 4.33 7.81 0.93
CA GLU A 100 4.94 9.14 0.88
C GLU A 100 5.92 9.38 2.03
N ILE A 101 5.61 8.90 3.24
CA ILE A 101 6.52 8.99 4.38
C ILE A 101 7.84 8.26 4.07
N LEU A 102 7.79 7.04 3.55
CA LEU A 102 8.99 6.26 3.21
C LEU A 102 9.80 6.95 2.11
N LEU A 103 9.13 7.45 1.06
CA LEU A 103 9.78 8.15 -0.05
C LEU A 103 10.48 9.43 0.44
N GLN A 104 9.83 10.22 1.29
CA GLN A 104 10.42 11.43 1.87
C GLN A 104 11.66 11.14 2.71
N LEU A 105 11.62 10.07 3.49
CA LEU A 105 12.79 9.65 4.27
C LEU A 105 13.96 9.22 3.37
N CYS A 106 13.68 8.57 2.24
CA CYS A 106 14.70 8.23 1.25
C CYS A 106 15.28 9.49 0.59
N GLU A 107 14.43 10.37 0.07
CA GLU A 107 14.83 11.62 -0.61
C GLU A 107 15.66 12.55 0.27
N GLN A 108 15.36 12.60 1.56
CA GLN A 108 16.06 13.45 2.52
C GLN A 108 17.24 12.74 3.21
N ASN A 109 17.54 11.49 2.83
CA ASN A 109 18.57 10.65 3.46
C ASN A 109 18.41 10.54 5.00
N ILE A 110 17.16 10.52 5.46
CA ILE A 110 16.85 10.38 6.88
C ILE A 110 16.81 8.89 7.22
N GLN A 111 17.62 8.50 8.18
CA GLN A 111 17.63 7.14 8.71
C GLN A 111 17.06 7.13 10.13
N THR A 112 15.97 6.40 10.32
CA THR A 112 15.36 6.18 11.62
C THR A 112 16.15 5.17 12.45
N ARG A 113 15.94 5.12 13.77
CA ARG A 113 16.55 4.11 14.62
C ARG A 113 16.01 2.73 14.26
N TYR A 114 14.70 2.56 14.28
CA TYR A 114 14.00 1.33 13.92
C TYR A 114 13.75 1.28 12.40
N PRO A 115 13.69 0.08 11.81
CA PRO A 115 13.13 -0.05 10.46
C PRO A 115 11.68 0.45 10.43
N LEU A 116 11.26 0.97 9.29
CA LEU A 116 9.86 1.33 9.02
C LEU A 116 9.30 0.40 7.95
N GLU A 117 8.08 -0.09 8.14
CA GLU A 117 7.45 -1.00 7.19
C GLU A 117 6.02 -0.58 6.89
N LEU A 118 5.77 -0.19 5.64
CA LEU A 118 4.41 -0.03 5.13
C LEU A 118 3.88 -1.40 4.71
N ILE A 119 2.69 -1.72 5.19
CA ILE A 119 1.95 -2.94 4.82
C ILE A 119 0.72 -2.53 4.02
N ILE A 120 0.63 -2.99 2.78
CA ILE A 120 -0.60 -2.91 2.00
C ILE A 120 -1.34 -4.22 2.21
N PHE A 121 -2.43 -4.13 2.96
CA PHE A 121 -3.27 -5.27 3.32
C PHE A 121 -4.05 -5.76 2.09
N THR A 122 -4.17 -7.05 1.96
CA THR A 122 -4.90 -7.69 0.86
C THR A 122 -6.30 -8.06 1.31
N CYS A 123 -7.29 -7.82 0.43
CA CYS A 123 -8.68 -8.21 0.65
C CYS A 123 -9.23 -7.69 1.99
N GLU A 124 -9.12 -6.38 2.19
CA GLU A 124 -9.72 -5.70 3.33
C GLU A 124 -11.24 -5.64 3.17
N GLU A 125 -11.69 -5.31 1.96
CA GLU A 125 -13.09 -5.15 1.62
C GLU A 125 -13.84 -6.48 1.46
N SER A 126 -15.09 -6.50 1.89
CA SER A 126 -15.93 -7.71 1.84
C SER A 126 -16.53 -8.02 0.47
N SER A 127 -16.41 -7.11 -0.49
CA SER A 127 -17.19 -7.09 -1.74
C SER A 127 -17.05 -8.34 -2.60
N ARG A 128 -15.88 -8.98 -2.59
CA ARG A 128 -15.65 -10.16 -3.43
C ARG A 128 -16.06 -11.48 -2.77
N PHE A 129 -15.85 -11.62 -1.46
CA PHE A 129 -16.00 -12.89 -0.76
C PHE A 129 -17.02 -12.85 0.37
N ASN A 130 -17.74 -11.74 0.56
CA ASN A 130 -18.62 -11.49 1.70
C ASN A 130 -17.90 -11.65 3.06
N PHE A 131 -16.61 -11.38 3.09
CA PHE A 131 -15.76 -11.58 4.25
C PHE A 131 -14.67 -10.52 4.26
N ALA A 132 -14.79 -9.57 5.17
CA ALA A 132 -13.83 -8.45 5.28
C ALA A 132 -12.56 -8.83 6.05
N THR A 133 -11.50 -8.07 5.81
CA THR A 133 -10.23 -8.17 6.52
C THR A 133 -9.58 -9.56 6.44
N LEU A 134 -9.79 -10.24 5.29
CA LEU A 134 -9.29 -11.60 5.08
C LEU A 134 -7.79 -11.69 5.33
N GLY A 135 -7.02 -10.77 4.74
CA GLY A 135 -5.59 -10.73 4.96
C GLY A 135 -5.25 -10.58 6.44
N SER A 136 -5.78 -9.56 7.12
CA SER A 136 -5.49 -9.29 8.54
C SER A 136 -5.77 -10.50 9.43
N LYS A 137 -6.84 -11.23 9.14
CA LYS A 137 -7.17 -12.47 9.87
C LYS A 137 -6.12 -13.55 9.66
N VAL A 138 -5.68 -13.76 8.42
CA VAL A 138 -4.59 -14.71 8.12
C VAL A 138 -3.30 -14.32 8.82
N MET A 139 -2.95 -13.03 8.87
CA MET A 139 -1.78 -12.55 9.60
C MET A 139 -1.88 -12.86 11.11
N CYS A 140 -3.08 -12.80 11.67
CA CYS A 140 -3.34 -13.12 13.08
C CYS A 140 -3.54 -14.61 13.36
N GLY A 141 -3.56 -15.45 12.33
CA GLY A 141 -3.81 -16.90 12.48
C GLY A 141 -5.25 -17.26 12.80
N ILE A 142 -6.21 -16.45 12.33
CA ILE A 142 -7.64 -16.62 12.55
C ILE A 142 -8.34 -16.99 11.24
#